data_f74bd0a51152f013a901257fcf08310c
#
_entry.id   f74bd0a51152f013a901257fcf08310c
#
_cell.length_a   1.000
_cell.length_b   1.000
_cell.length_c   1.000
_cell.angle_alpha   90.00
_cell.angle_beta   90.00
_cell.angle_gamma   90.00
#
_symmetry.space_group_name_H-M   'P 1'
#
loop_
_entity.id
_entity.type
_entity.pdbx_description
1 polymer ?
#
loop_
_entity_poly.entity_id
_entity_poly.type
_entity_poly.pdbx_seq_one_letter_code
_entity_poly.pdbx_strand_id
1 'polypeptide(L)'
;MKLNKKMLAVTAVLAVGILAGCGASGSGSTASSAAGSEPTSSAASSASAEQTGAVQPIEQGALEDVKTDNYKFAANITAIKDGQMTMTVYRYDAYEKDAIDALKKGDVISTHMDGTDKAQDVTVESIDRNEENGYVTINGGVEQGGMELCMDHDVYRTNTFDDSPVYYEVGELTLPLAEDVSVSDSSADPQADAVITEGASAVEEMFNAAPENWNCGSTTVFTDNGKVSGVLRVWVP
;
A
#
# COMPACT_ATOMS: atom_id res chain seq x y z
N MET A 1 -25.10 -35.85 -25.26
CA MET A 1 -23.94 -34.96 -25.19
C MET A 1 -23.78 -34.54 -23.73
N LYS A 2 -22.74 -35.02 -23.01
CA LYS A 2 -22.58 -34.85 -21.56
C LYS A 2 -21.72 -33.60 -21.30
N LEU A 3 -22.28 -32.62 -20.62
CA LEU A 3 -21.56 -31.43 -20.13
C LEU A 3 -20.77 -31.79 -18.85
N ASN A 4 -19.46 -31.73 -18.92
CA ASN A 4 -18.61 -31.82 -17.74
C ASN A 4 -18.40 -30.43 -17.15
N LYS A 5 -19.04 -30.13 -16.02
CA LYS A 5 -18.75 -28.99 -15.17
C LYS A 5 -17.53 -29.34 -14.34
N LYS A 6 -16.39 -28.73 -14.61
CA LYS A 6 -15.28 -28.63 -13.66
C LYS A 6 -15.38 -27.28 -12.94
N MET A 7 -15.91 -27.31 -11.73
CA MET A 7 -15.76 -26.24 -10.77
C MET A 7 -14.32 -26.22 -10.28
N LEU A 8 -13.59 -25.17 -10.55
CA LEU A 8 -12.32 -24.90 -9.91
C LEU A 8 -12.60 -23.95 -8.71
N ALA A 9 -12.52 -24.50 -7.52
CA ALA A 9 -12.57 -23.71 -6.28
C ALA A 9 -11.16 -23.14 -6.03
N VAL A 10 -11.02 -21.84 -6.12
CA VAL A 10 -9.81 -21.13 -5.69
C VAL A 10 -9.91 -20.95 -4.18
N THR A 11 -9.18 -21.76 -3.44
CA THR A 11 -9.05 -21.64 -1.99
C THR A 11 -7.85 -20.76 -1.70
N ALA A 12 -8.07 -19.53 -1.26
CA ALA A 12 -7.03 -18.68 -0.71
C ALA A 12 -6.62 -19.23 0.66
N VAL A 13 -5.39 -19.71 0.77
CA VAL A 13 -4.79 -20.13 2.04
C VAL A 13 -3.98 -18.96 2.59
N LEU A 14 -4.52 -18.29 3.60
CA LEU A 14 -3.76 -17.41 4.47
C LEU A 14 -2.96 -18.27 5.46
N ALA A 15 -1.64 -18.33 5.32
CA ALA A 15 -0.76 -18.92 6.30
C ALA A 15 -0.31 -17.84 7.29
N VAL A 16 -0.92 -17.83 8.47
CA VAL A 16 -0.45 -17.07 9.64
C VAL A 16 0.61 -17.93 10.34
N GLY A 17 1.86 -17.51 10.25
CA GLY A 17 2.98 -18.13 10.99
C GLY A 17 3.13 -17.53 12.38
N ILE A 18 2.68 -18.26 13.40
CA ILE A 18 2.95 -17.96 14.81
C ILE A 18 4.25 -18.68 15.20
N LEU A 19 5.31 -17.92 15.46
CA LEU A 19 6.54 -18.42 16.09
C LEU A 19 6.45 -18.19 17.60
N ALA A 20 6.00 -19.24 18.34
CA ALA A 20 6.15 -19.34 19.77
C ALA A 20 7.50 -19.97 20.09
N GLY A 21 8.42 -19.19 20.63
CA GLY A 21 9.70 -19.67 21.19
C GLY A 21 9.60 -19.81 22.70
N CYS A 22 9.34 -21.03 23.20
CA CYS A 22 9.56 -21.41 24.59
C CYS A 22 11.00 -21.91 24.76
N GLY A 23 11.77 -21.30 25.64
CA GLY A 23 13.03 -21.82 26.12
C GLY A 23 13.00 -21.91 27.63
N ALA A 24 13.04 -23.15 28.15
CA ALA A 24 12.91 -23.49 29.56
C ALA A 24 14.27 -23.66 30.28
N SER A 25 14.25 -23.30 31.54
CA SER A 25 14.87 -23.98 32.70
C SER A 25 16.38 -24.08 32.82
N GLY A 26 16.87 -23.54 33.91
CA GLY A 26 18.15 -23.90 34.54
C GLY A 26 18.19 -23.43 36.00
N SER A 27 17.94 -24.35 36.90
CA SER A 27 18.00 -24.19 38.35
C SER A 27 19.44 -24.02 38.88
N GLY A 28 19.60 -23.24 39.96
CA GLY A 28 20.84 -23.22 40.72
C GLY A 28 20.75 -22.31 41.94
N SER A 29 20.45 -22.92 43.10
CA SER A 29 20.47 -22.31 44.43
C SER A 29 21.87 -21.89 44.86
N THR A 30 22.02 -20.79 45.59
CA THR A 30 22.46 -20.84 47.03
C THR A 30 22.52 -19.44 47.63
N ALA A 31 22.19 -19.39 48.90
CA ALA A 31 22.01 -18.28 49.79
C ALA A 31 23.29 -17.47 50.14
N SER A 32 23.17 -16.21 50.51
CA SER A 32 23.42 -15.73 51.89
C SER A 32 23.55 -14.20 51.98
N SER A 33 22.72 -13.65 52.84
CA SER A 33 22.95 -12.60 53.83
C SER A 33 23.43 -11.19 53.47
N ALA A 34 22.53 -10.30 53.79
CA ALA A 34 22.65 -9.19 54.77
C ALA A 34 22.92 -7.77 54.26
N ALA A 35 21.97 -6.93 54.67
CA ALA A 35 22.08 -5.58 55.22
C ALA A 35 22.15 -4.39 54.27
N GLY A 36 21.03 -3.66 54.24
CA GLY A 36 21.00 -2.25 54.68
C GLY A 36 21.18 -1.20 53.62
N SER A 37 20.11 -0.59 53.25
CA SER A 37 19.86 0.88 53.25
C SER A 37 18.93 1.25 52.11
N GLU A 38 17.71 1.60 52.43
CA GLU A 38 16.86 2.55 51.70
C GLU A 38 17.47 3.95 51.71
N PRO A 39 16.93 4.90 50.98
CA PRO A 39 16.10 4.94 49.79
C PRO A 39 16.63 5.93 48.72
N THR A 40 16.17 5.85 47.52
CA THR A 40 15.77 7.08 46.81
C THR A 40 14.89 6.65 45.61
N SER A 41 13.65 7.09 45.72
CA SER A 41 12.71 7.18 44.65
C SER A 41 13.32 8.01 43.53
N SER A 42 13.75 7.36 42.44
CA SER A 42 13.94 8.00 41.16
C SER A 42 12.80 7.58 40.27
N ALA A 43 11.82 8.46 40.15
CA ALA A 43 10.86 8.38 39.06
C ALA A 43 11.63 8.28 37.77
N ALA A 44 11.58 7.09 37.17
CA ALA A 44 11.96 6.91 35.76
C ALA A 44 10.94 7.70 34.95
N SER A 45 11.27 8.94 34.63
CA SER A 45 10.69 9.69 33.55
C SER A 45 10.99 8.85 32.29
N SER A 46 9.96 8.22 31.73
CA SER A 46 10.01 7.73 30.37
C SER A 46 10.18 8.97 29.49
N ALA A 47 11.42 9.29 29.19
CA ALA A 47 11.73 10.22 28.14
C ALA A 47 11.19 9.58 26.84
N SER A 48 10.09 10.14 26.36
CA SER A 48 9.68 9.99 24.96
C SER A 48 10.92 10.35 24.15
N ALA A 49 11.44 9.38 23.38
CA ALA A 49 12.51 9.66 22.44
C ALA A 49 11.97 10.76 21.51
N GLU A 50 12.61 11.94 21.53
CA GLU A 50 12.34 12.96 20.52
C GLU A 50 12.66 12.35 19.17
N GLN A 51 11.64 12.18 18.33
CA GLN A 51 11.79 11.76 16.95
C GLN A 51 12.48 12.90 16.20
N THR A 52 13.80 12.81 16.01
CA THR A 52 14.64 13.88 15.47
C THR A 52 14.70 13.88 13.94
N GLY A 53 13.78 13.20 13.26
CA GLY A 53 13.71 13.13 11.78
C GLY A 53 12.27 13.19 11.29
N ALA A 54 12.09 13.53 10.01
CA ALA A 54 10.80 13.49 9.35
C ALA A 54 10.23 12.06 9.37
N VAL A 55 8.91 11.93 9.59
CA VAL A 55 8.18 10.68 9.36
C VAL A 55 8.25 10.38 7.86
N GLN A 56 8.79 9.23 7.51
CA GLN A 56 9.00 8.81 6.12
C GLN A 56 7.88 7.88 5.66
N PRO A 57 7.49 7.92 4.37
CA PRO A 57 6.65 6.89 3.79
C PRO A 57 7.31 5.52 3.87
N ILE A 58 6.50 4.46 3.93
CA ILE A 58 6.95 3.08 3.82
C ILE A 58 7.60 2.86 2.46
N GLU A 59 8.82 2.32 2.45
CA GLU A 59 9.52 2.00 1.20
C GLU A 59 8.78 0.93 0.40
N GLN A 60 8.57 1.17 -0.90
CA GLN A 60 7.85 0.27 -1.80
C GLN A 60 8.78 -0.48 -2.78
N GLY A 61 10.08 -0.54 -2.51
CA GLY A 61 11.08 -1.18 -3.36
C GLY A 61 11.43 -0.36 -4.61
N ALA A 62 12.36 -0.82 -5.42
CA ALA A 62 12.72 -0.15 -6.67
C ALA A 62 11.79 -0.58 -7.83
N LEU A 63 11.62 0.28 -8.85
CA LEU A 63 10.84 -0.06 -10.04
C LEU A 63 11.45 -1.27 -10.79
N GLU A 64 12.77 -1.41 -10.75
CA GLU A 64 13.48 -2.54 -11.39
C GLU A 64 13.14 -3.90 -10.76
N ASP A 65 12.78 -3.94 -9.48
CA ASP A 65 12.43 -5.18 -8.77
C ASP A 65 11.15 -5.81 -9.33
N VAL A 66 10.27 -4.99 -9.94
CA VAL A 66 9.05 -5.46 -10.60
C VAL A 66 9.34 -6.46 -11.72
N LYS A 67 10.55 -6.41 -12.30
CA LYS A 67 10.98 -7.32 -13.37
C LYS A 67 11.32 -8.73 -12.89
N THR A 68 11.46 -8.93 -11.60
CA THR A 68 11.91 -10.21 -11.03
C THR A 68 10.97 -10.77 -9.97
N ASP A 69 10.21 -9.92 -9.34
CA ASP A 69 9.37 -10.27 -8.19
C ASP A 69 7.88 -10.08 -8.46
N ASN A 70 7.08 -10.42 -7.48
CA ASN A 70 5.64 -10.29 -7.52
C ASN A 70 5.24 -8.94 -6.93
N TYR A 71 4.57 -8.13 -7.73
CA TYR A 71 4.13 -6.79 -7.33
C TYR A 71 2.67 -6.54 -7.65
N LYS A 72 2.12 -5.58 -6.91
CA LYS A 72 0.82 -4.97 -7.16
C LYS A 72 1.02 -3.45 -7.17
N PHE A 73 0.61 -2.78 -8.23
CA PHE A 73 0.75 -1.33 -8.34
C PHE A 73 -0.32 -0.70 -9.24
N ALA A 74 -0.58 0.58 -9.06
CA ALA A 74 -1.44 1.37 -9.93
C ALA A 74 -0.68 1.76 -11.21
N ALA A 75 -1.37 1.80 -12.35
CA ALA A 75 -0.73 2.13 -13.62
C ALA A 75 -1.67 2.80 -14.62
N ASN A 76 -1.09 3.69 -15.44
CA ASN A 76 -1.67 4.07 -16.71
C ASN A 76 -1.12 3.13 -17.78
N ILE A 77 -1.98 2.33 -18.39
CA ILE A 77 -1.56 1.47 -19.49
C ILE A 77 -1.52 2.29 -20.77
N THR A 78 -0.36 2.36 -21.41
CA THR A 78 -0.14 3.18 -22.60
C THR A 78 -0.14 2.38 -23.89
N ALA A 79 0.19 1.08 -23.81
CA ALA A 79 0.10 0.16 -24.95
C ALA A 79 -0.02 -1.29 -24.49
N ILE A 80 -0.78 -2.08 -25.24
CA ILE A 80 -0.71 -3.56 -25.19
C ILE A 80 -0.52 -4.02 -26.63
N LYS A 81 0.61 -4.65 -26.89
CA LYS A 81 0.97 -5.09 -28.25
C LYS A 81 2.00 -6.21 -28.22
N ASP A 82 1.84 -7.17 -29.14
CA ASP A 82 2.78 -8.27 -29.36
C ASP A 82 3.08 -9.07 -28.05
N GLY A 83 2.07 -9.24 -27.20
CA GLY A 83 2.19 -9.94 -25.92
C GLY A 83 2.94 -9.15 -24.84
N GLN A 84 3.09 -7.85 -25.01
CA GLN A 84 3.70 -6.95 -24.03
C GLN A 84 2.73 -5.84 -23.62
N MET A 85 2.83 -5.41 -22.36
CA MET A 85 2.12 -4.27 -21.80
C MET A 85 3.12 -3.19 -21.43
N THR A 86 2.94 -1.99 -21.99
CA THR A 86 3.68 -0.79 -21.63
C THR A 86 2.81 0.10 -20.75
N MET A 87 3.38 0.62 -19.68
CA MET A 87 2.64 1.37 -18.68
C MET A 87 3.52 2.40 -17.98
N THR A 88 2.88 3.45 -17.51
CA THR A 88 3.45 4.34 -16.49
C THR A 88 3.01 3.84 -15.12
N VAL A 89 3.95 3.58 -14.24
CA VAL A 89 3.71 3.06 -12.87
C VAL A 89 3.50 4.21 -11.91
N TYR A 90 2.51 4.07 -11.06
CA TYR A 90 2.18 5.03 -10.02
C TYR A 90 2.24 4.39 -8.64
N ARG A 91 2.59 5.21 -7.65
CA ARG A 91 2.57 4.88 -6.23
C ARG A 91 1.84 5.97 -5.44
N TYR A 92 1.59 5.71 -4.19
CA TYR A 92 1.12 6.67 -3.21
C TYR A 92 1.85 6.45 -1.89
N ASP A 93 1.92 7.49 -1.07
CA ASP A 93 2.55 7.37 0.24
C ASP A 93 1.65 6.63 1.21
N ALA A 94 2.26 5.69 1.91
CA ALA A 94 1.68 5.02 3.07
C ALA A 94 2.65 5.13 4.25
N TYR A 95 2.11 5.20 5.46
CA TYR A 95 2.88 5.41 6.68
C TYR A 95 2.50 4.37 7.72
N GLU A 96 3.48 3.97 8.52
CA GLU A 96 3.22 3.12 9.69
C GLU A 96 2.22 3.79 10.63
N LYS A 97 1.23 3.03 11.08
CA LYS A 97 0.16 3.52 11.94
C LYS A 97 0.71 4.21 13.19
N ASP A 98 1.65 3.57 13.86
CA ASP A 98 2.22 4.09 15.11
C ASP A 98 2.97 5.41 14.89
N ALA A 99 3.59 5.62 13.72
CA ALA A 99 4.27 6.87 13.38
C ALA A 99 3.28 8.03 13.22
N ILE A 100 2.14 7.79 12.56
CA ILE A 100 1.09 8.80 12.40
C ILE A 100 0.36 9.05 13.72
N ASP A 101 0.08 8.00 14.50
CA ASP A 101 -0.57 8.17 15.81
C ASP A 101 0.29 8.99 16.78
N ALA A 102 1.62 8.87 16.69
CA ALA A 102 2.56 9.63 17.51
C ALA A 102 2.81 11.07 17.00
N LEU A 103 2.43 11.38 15.77
CA LEU A 103 2.68 12.67 15.11
C LEU A 103 1.99 13.81 15.86
N LYS A 104 2.69 14.92 16.06
CA LYS A 104 2.23 16.09 16.78
C LYS A 104 2.67 17.39 16.11
N LYS A 105 2.08 18.49 16.53
CA LYS A 105 2.48 19.83 16.07
C LYS A 105 3.98 20.07 16.31
N GLY A 106 4.67 20.51 15.29
CA GLY A 106 6.11 20.77 15.23
C GLY A 106 6.93 19.62 14.66
N ASP A 107 6.36 18.42 14.51
CA ASP A 107 7.00 17.31 13.82
C ASP A 107 7.05 17.56 12.31
N VAL A 108 7.81 16.75 11.58
CA VAL A 108 7.94 16.82 10.13
C VAL A 108 7.51 15.49 9.53
N ILE A 109 6.76 15.54 8.45
CA ILE A 109 6.37 14.38 7.63
C ILE A 109 6.84 14.60 6.19
N SER A 110 7.47 13.60 5.60
CA SER A 110 7.89 13.62 4.20
C SER A 110 6.83 12.98 3.32
N THR A 111 6.47 13.61 2.19
CA THR A 111 5.33 13.18 1.37
C THR A 111 5.45 13.67 -0.08
N HIS A 112 4.76 12.97 -1.00
CA HIS A 112 4.62 13.33 -2.42
C HIS A 112 3.26 14.03 -2.71
N MET A 113 2.88 14.97 -1.87
CA MET A 113 1.55 15.60 -1.85
C MET A 113 1.09 16.25 -3.16
N ASP A 114 2.02 16.77 -3.92
CA ASP A 114 1.72 17.46 -5.19
C ASP A 114 1.69 16.53 -6.41
N GLY A 115 1.75 15.21 -6.17
CA GLY A 115 1.76 14.20 -7.24
C GLY A 115 3.06 14.13 -8.03
N THR A 116 4.11 14.83 -7.60
CA THR A 116 5.44 14.75 -8.21
C THR A 116 6.24 13.58 -7.65
N ASP A 117 7.29 13.18 -8.37
CA ASP A 117 8.25 12.14 -7.98
C ASP A 117 9.22 12.56 -6.86
N LYS A 118 9.00 13.75 -6.28
CA LYS A 118 9.86 14.31 -5.23
C LYS A 118 9.10 14.47 -3.93
N ALA A 119 9.56 13.73 -2.93
CA ALA A 119 9.09 13.92 -1.59
C ALA A 119 9.44 15.32 -1.06
N GLN A 120 8.52 15.93 -0.34
CA GLN A 120 8.68 17.22 0.31
C GLN A 120 8.46 17.04 1.82
N ASP A 121 9.26 17.74 2.61
CA ASP A 121 9.11 17.78 4.04
C ASP A 121 8.08 18.84 4.45
N VAL A 122 7.03 18.39 5.12
CA VAL A 122 5.93 19.24 5.60
C VAL A 122 5.99 19.32 7.12
N THR A 123 6.10 20.53 7.66
CA THR A 123 5.99 20.75 9.10
C THR A 123 4.53 20.69 9.53
N VAL A 124 4.24 19.91 10.56
CA VAL A 124 2.90 19.80 11.14
C VAL A 124 2.59 21.05 11.96
N GLU A 125 1.80 21.97 11.42
CA GLU A 125 1.33 23.17 12.12
C GLU A 125 0.04 22.92 12.88
N SER A 126 -0.81 22.03 12.33
CA SER A 126 -2.03 21.55 12.97
C SER A 126 -2.28 20.10 12.58
N ILE A 127 -2.92 19.36 13.47
CA ILE A 127 -3.32 17.98 13.23
C ILE A 127 -4.69 17.75 13.88
N ASP A 128 -5.60 17.21 13.12
CA ASP A 128 -6.93 16.79 13.57
C ASP A 128 -7.13 15.32 13.27
N ARG A 129 -7.66 14.57 14.24
CA ARG A 129 -7.92 13.13 14.13
C ARG A 129 -9.39 12.85 14.30
N ASN A 130 -9.98 12.29 13.28
CA ASN A 130 -11.35 11.85 13.33
C ASN A 130 -11.39 10.35 13.65
N GLU A 131 -11.65 10.02 14.90
CA GLU A 131 -11.70 8.62 15.38
C GLU A 131 -12.88 7.82 14.80
N GLU A 132 -13.92 8.49 14.30
CA GLU A 132 -15.11 7.82 13.78
C GLU A 132 -14.85 7.20 12.40
N ASN A 133 -14.05 7.86 11.56
CA ASN A 133 -13.76 7.42 10.19
C ASN A 133 -12.29 7.09 9.94
N GLY A 134 -11.41 7.27 10.93
CA GLY A 134 -9.98 6.97 10.80
C GLY A 134 -9.20 7.95 9.94
N TYR A 135 -9.72 9.18 9.74
CA TYR A 135 -9.02 10.22 9.00
C TYR A 135 -8.11 11.04 9.90
N VAL A 136 -6.98 11.45 9.35
CA VAL A 136 -6.04 12.40 9.98
C VAL A 136 -5.80 13.55 9.02
N THR A 137 -6.23 14.73 9.43
CA THR A 137 -6.07 15.97 8.65
C THR A 137 -4.88 16.76 9.20
N ILE A 138 -3.91 17.04 8.36
CA ILE A 138 -2.70 17.81 8.68
C ILE A 138 -2.78 19.15 7.94
N ASN A 139 -2.51 20.24 8.66
CA ASN A 139 -2.48 21.61 8.15
C ASN A 139 -3.76 22.02 7.39
N GLY A 140 -4.93 21.56 7.89
CA GLY A 140 -6.23 21.89 7.32
C GLY A 140 -6.63 21.08 6.10
N GLY A 141 -5.87 20.01 5.77
CA GLY A 141 -6.19 19.12 4.67
C GLY A 141 -5.85 19.65 3.28
N VAL A 142 -6.18 18.89 2.26
CA VAL A 142 -5.83 19.18 0.86
C VAL A 142 -6.35 20.55 0.40
N GLU A 143 -7.55 20.94 0.80
CA GLU A 143 -8.15 22.24 0.40
C GLU A 143 -7.38 23.47 0.92
N GLN A 144 -6.61 23.31 2.00
CA GLN A 144 -5.83 24.40 2.60
C GLN A 144 -4.33 24.27 2.32
N GLY A 145 -3.93 23.38 1.40
CA GLY A 145 -2.54 23.10 1.07
C GLY A 145 -1.82 22.21 2.09
N GLY A 146 -2.58 21.58 2.98
CA GLY A 146 -2.13 20.51 3.85
C GLY A 146 -2.37 19.12 3.25
N MET A 147 -2.47 18.10 4.07
CA MET A 147 -2.70 16.73 3.63
C MET A 147 -3.78 16.04 4.44
N GLU A 148 -4.38 15.05 3.82
CA GLU A 148 -5.31 14.14 4.46
C GLU A 148 -4.79 12.70 4.35
N LEU A 149 -4.89 11.98 5.45
CA LEU A 149 -4.53 10.57 5.54
C LEU A 149 -5.78 9.79 5.93
N CYS A 150 -5.98 8.63 5.33
CA CYS A 150 -7.00 7.69 5.76
C CYS A 150 -6.39 6.35 6.14
N MET A 151 -7.03 5.67 7.06
CA MET A 151 -6.65 4.33 7.47
C MET A 151 -6.97 3.35 6.35
N ASP A 152 -5.97 2.61 5.91
CA ASP A 152 -6.11 1.48 4.99
C ASP A 152 -5.48 0.25 5.64
N HIS A 153 -6.31 -0.63 6.21
CA HIS A 153 -5.89 -1.77 7.03
C HIS A 153 -5.03 -1.34 8.23
N ASP A 154 -3.73 -1.61 8.18
CA ASP A 154 -2.79 -1.37 9.27
C ASP A 154 -1.89 -0.14 9.04
N VAL A 155 -2.11 0.61 7.95
CA VAL A 155 -1.32 1.78 7.57
C VAL A 155 -2.20 3.00 7.33
N TYR A 156 -1.62 4.19 7.40
CA TYR A 156 -2.24 5.40 6.88
C TYR A 156 -1.72 5.66 5.48
N ARG A 157 -2.60 5.95 4.52
CA ARG A 157 -2.22 6.40 3.18
C ARG A 157 -2.65 7.84 2.92
N THR A 158 -1.95 8.51 2.03
CA THR A 158 -2.41 9.82 1.51
C THR A 158 -3.77 9.66 0.84
N ASN A 159 -4.60 10.68 1.01
CA ASN A 159 -5.98 10.68 0.55
C ASN A 159 -6.30 11.97 -0.20
N THR A 160 -7.09 11.85 -1.26
CA THR A 160 -7.67 12.98 -1.98
C THR A 160 -9.06 13.28 -1.44
N PHE A 161 -9.65 14.34 -1.94
CA PHE A 161 -11.03 14.73 -1.65
C PHE A 161 -12.05 13.63 -2.01
N ASP A 162 -11.76 12.79 -3.01
CA ASP A 162 -12.64 11.71 -3.49
C ASP A 162 -12.25 10.33 -2.92
N ASP A 163 -11.63 10.29 -1.75
CA ASP A 163 -11.17 9.06 -1.09
C ASP A 163 -10.16 8.22 -1.90
N SER A 164 -9.59 8.79 -2.93
CA SER A 164 -8.55 8.14 -3.72
C SER A 164 -7.16 8.42 -3.15
N PRO A 165 -6.17 7.54 -3.33
CA PRO A 165 -4.78 7.85 -3.00
C PRO A 165 -4.26 9.06 -3.80
N VAL A 166 -3.33 9.83 -3.23
CA VAL A 166 -2.56 10.82 -3.96
C VAL A 166 -1.46 10.09 -4.72
N TYR A 167 -1.70 9.84 -6.00
CA TYR A 167 -0.76 9.12 -6.85
C TYR A 167 0.37 10.01 -7.34
N TYR A 168 1.59 9.48 -7.37
CA TYR A 168 2.75 10.08 -8.03
C TYR A 168 3.39 9.10 -9.01
N GLU A 169 3.94 9.62 -10.10
CA GLU A 169 4.60 8.84 -11.13
C GLU A 169 5.95 8.32 -10.65
N VAL A 170 6.23 7.03 -10.90
CA VAL A 170 7.51 6.39 -10.56
C VAL A 170 8.38 6.21 -11.80
N GLY A 171 7.77 5.94 -12.95
CA GLY A 171 8.44 5.76 -14.23
C GLY A 171 7.69 4.81 -15.17
N GLU A 172 8.28 4.60 -16.34
CA GLU A 172 7.72 3.72 -17.37
C GLU A 172 8.27 2.30 -17.26
N LEU A 173 7.42 1.32 -17.57
CA LEU A 173 7.75 -0.09 -17.55
C LEU A 173 7.08 -0.80 -18.72
N THR A 174 7.81 -1.75 -19.34
CA THR A 174 7.25 -2.68 -20.32
C THR A 174 7.51 -4.11 -19.83
N LEU A 175 6.46 -4.90 -19.70
CA LEU A 175 6.52 -6.28 -19.24
C LEU A 175 5.78 -7.22 -20.20
N PRO A 176 6.25 -8.47 -20.36
CA PRO A 176 5.50 -9.47 -21.08
C PRO A 176 4.21 -9.84 -20.34
N LEU A 177 3.15 -10.14 -21.07
CA LEU A 177 1.94 -10.74 -20.53
C LEU A 177 2.20 -12.23 -20.22
N ALA A 178 1.64 -12.73 -19.12
CA ALA A 178 1.57 -14.17 -18.89
C ALA A 178 0.61 -14.82 -19.92
N GLU A 179 0.80 -16.12 -20.20
CA GLU A 179 -0.09 -16.84 -21.13
C GLU A 179 -1.54 -16.88 -20.64
N ASP A 180 -1.71 -16.95 -19.33
CA ASP A 180 -2.97 -17.00 -18.60
C ASP A 180 -3.35 -15.66 -17.98
N VAL A 181 -2.80 -14.56 -18.47
CA VAL A 181 -3.14 -13.21 -18.01
C VAL A 181 -4.66 -13.00 -18.01
N SER A 182 -5.17 -12.40 -16.95
CA SER A 182 -6.59 -12.11 -16.83
C SER A 182 -6.85 -10.64 -16.43
N VAL A 183 -7.94 -10.09 -16.96
CA VAL A 183 -8.49 -8.79 -16.54
C VAL A 183 -9.81 -9.04 -15.84
N SER A 184 -9.94 -8.52 -14.62
CA SER A 184 -11.20 -8.42 -13.89
C SER A 184 -11.68 -6.99 -13.98
N ASP A 185 -12.77 -6.74 -14.71
CA ASP A 185 -13.26 -5.39 -15.01
C ASP A 185 -14.66 -5.14 -14.44
N SER A 186 -14.75 -4.27 -13.46
CA SER A 186 -15.99 -3.71 -12.91
C SER A 186 -16.07 -2.19 -13.12
N SER A 187 -15.26 -1.62 -14.03
CA SER A 187 -15.16 -0.18 -14.21
C SER A 187 -16.40 0.46 -14.85
N ALA A 188 -17.24 -0.31 -15.53
CA ALA A 188 -18.44 0.21 -16.18
C ALA A 188 -19.62 0.36 -15.22
N ASP A 189 -19.76 -0.54 -14.25
CA ASP A 189 -20.86 -0.53 -13.27
C ASP A 189 -20.41 -1.17 -11.96
N PRO A 190 -20.33 -0.40 -10.85
CA PRO A 190 -19.86 -0.92 -9.56
C PRO A 190 -20.84 -1.91 -8.90
N GLN A 191 -22.07 -2.02 -9.40
CA GLN A 191 -23.08 -2.94 -8.89
C GLN A 191 -23.19 -4.24 -9.70
N ALA A 192 -22.56 -4.29 -10.87
CA ALA A 192 -22.52 -5.49 -11.70
C ALA A 192 -21.36 -6.42 -11.32
N ASP A 193 -21.50 -7.71 -11.64
CA ASP A 193 -20.39 -8.64 -11.54
C ASP A 193 -19.27 -8.22 -12.50
N ALA A 194 -18.03 -8.36 -12.07
CA ALA A 194 -16.87 -8.05 -12.90
C ALA A 194 -16.85 -8.93 -14.17
N VAL A 195 -16.56 -8.33 -15.30
CA VAL A 195 -16.32 -9.03 -16.54
C VAL A 195 -14.89 -9.58 -16.54
N ILE A 196 -14.74 -10.88 -16.76
CA ILE A 196 -13.43 -11.52 -16.81
C ILE A 196 -13.03 -11.74 -18.27
N THR A 197 -11.86 -11.21 -18.63
CA THR A 197 -11.24 -11.40 -19.95
C THR A 197 -9.91 -12.14 -19.75
N GLU A 198 -9.70 -13.26 -20.44
CA GLU A 198 -8.52 -14.11 -20.27
C GLU A 198 -7.73 -14.24 -21.57
N GLY A 199 -6.40 -14.29 -21.44
CA GLY A 199 -5.44 -14.48 -22.52
C GLY A 199 -5.00 -13.18 -23.19
N ALA A 200 -3.72 -13.14 -23.60
CA ALA A 200 -3.05 -11.93 -24.06
C ALA A 200 -3.76 -11.23 -25.23
N SER A 201 -4.24 -11.99 -26.23
CA SER A 201 -4.93 -11.40 -27.39
C SER A 201 -6.26 -10.76 -27.03
N ALA A 202 -7.05 -11.39 -26.13
CA ALA A 202 -8.33 -10.82 -25.70
C ALA A 202 -8.12 -9.57 -24.81
N VAL A 203 -7.08 -9.56 -23.99
CA VAL A 203 -6.69 -8.39 -23.20
C VAL A 203 -6.22 -7.24 -24.10
N GLU A 204 -5.46 -7.53 -25.17
CA GLU A 204 -5.07 -6.52 -26.17
C GLU A 204 -6.28 -5.96 -26.91
N GLU A 205 -7.24 -6.78 -27.32
CA GLU A 205 -8.49 -6.33 -27.96
C GLU A 205 -9.31 -5.45 -27.00
N MET A 206 -9.43 -5.84 -25.74
CA MET A 206 -10.13 -5.09 -24.72
C MET A 206 -9.49 -3.71 -24.47
N PHE A 207 -8.17 -3.65 -24.37
CA PHE A 207 -7.44 -2.39 -24.25
C PHE A 207 -7.67 -1.49 -25.46
N ASN A 208 -7.52 -2.03 -26.69
CA ASN A 208 -7.65 -1.26 -27.90
C ASN A 208 -9.06 -0.70 -28.15
N ALA A 209 -10.07 -1.27 -27.48
CA ALA A 209 -11.45 -0.79 -27.58
C ALA A 209 -11.67 0.55 -26.84
N ALA A 210 -10.93 0.82 -25.75
CA ALA A 210 -11.06 2.04 -24.94
C ALA A 210 -9.77 2.29 -24.14
N PRO A 211 -8.64 2.63 -24.78
CA PRO A 211 -7.34 2.75 -24.11
C PRO A 211 -7.31 3.90 -23.09
N GLU A 212 -8.09 4.96 -23.29
CA GLU A 212 -8.18 6.10 -22.39
C GLU A 212 -8.74 5.77 -21.00
N ASN A 213 -9.41 4.64 -20.87
CA ASN A 213 -10.02 4.21 -19.60
C ASN A 213 -9.07 3.42 -18.68
N TRP A 214 -7.82 3.18 -19.10
CA TRP A 214 -6.86 2.38 -18.37
C TRP A 214 -5.87 3.29 -17.59
N ASN A 215 -6.39 4.02 -16.63
CA ASN A 215 -5.63 4.98 -15.82
C ASN A 215 -5.39 4.50 -14.38
N CYS A 216 -4.40 5.07 -13.70
CA CYS A 216 -3.96 4.66 -12.36
C CYS A 216 -5.04 4.76 -11.28
N GLY A 217 -6.03 5.63 -11.43
CA GLY A 217 -7.15 5.73 -10.49
C GLY A 217 -8.05 4.50 -10.51
N SER A 218 -8.16 3.84 -11.66
CA SER A 218 -9.06 2.69 -11.87
C SER A 218 -8.34 1.38 -12.15
N THR A 219 -7.03 1.39 -12.40
CA THR A 219 -6.29 0.23 -12.92
C THR A 219 -5.17 -0.19 -11.99
N THR A 220 -5.25 -1.42 -11.50
CA THR A 220 -4.20 -2.09 -10.73
C THR A 220 -3.62 -3.25 -11.52
N VAL A 221 -2.30 -3.31 -11.65
CA VAL A 221 -1.56 -4.37 -12.33
C VAL A 221 -0.94 -5.30 -11.30
N PHE A 222 -1.03 -6.60 -11.57
CA PHE A 222 -0.39 -7.66 -10.79
C PHE A 222 0.69 -8.33 -11.64
N THR A 223 1.85 -8.56 -11.04
CA THR A 223 2.94 -9.27 -11.70
C THR A 223 3.26 -10.58 -10.97
N ASP A 224 3.74 -11.54 -11.73
CA ASP A 224 4.31 -12.79 -11.23
C ASP A 224 5.60 -13.08 -12.02
N ASN A 225 6.74 -13.14 -11.31
CA ASN A 225 8.08 -13.37 -11.90
C ASN A 225 8.36 -12.44 -13.12
N GLY A 226 8.05 -11.15 -12.98
CA GLY A 226 8.30 -10.15 -14.01
C GLY A 226 7.39 -10.21 -15.24
N LYS A 227 6.27 -10.90 -15.15
CA LYS A 227 5.20 -10.91 -16.17
C LYS A 227 3.92 -10.34 -15.59
N VAL A 228 3.15 -9.65 -16.40
CA VAL A 228 1.79 -9.26 -16.02
C VAL A 228 0.91 -10.50 -15.97
N SER A 229 0.49 -10.87 -14.77
CA SER A 229 -0.38 -12.03 -14.51
C SER A 229 -1.85 -11.65 -14.41
N GLY A 230 -2.15 -10.40 -14.05
CA GLY A 230 -3.52 -9.93 -13.92
C GLY A 230 -3.64 -8.42 -13.94
N VAL A 231 -4.85 -7.95 -14.24
CA VAL A 231 -5.24 -6.55 -14.14
C VAL A 231 -6.60 -6.48 -13.46
N LEU A 232 -6.73 -5.62 -12.48
CA LEU A 232 -8.00 -5.27 -11.86
C LEU A 232 -8.37 -3.86 -12.33
N ARG A 233 -9.58 -3.72 -12.88
CA ARG A 233 -10.17 -2.44 -13.21
C ARG A 233 -11.43 -2.24 -12.39
N VAL A 234 -11.49 -1.10 -11.70
CA VAL A 234 -12.61 -0.76 -10.84
C VAL A 234 -13.28 0.53 -11.31
N TRP A 235 -14.55 0.66 -10.98
CA TRP A 235 -15.25 1.92 -11.15
C TRP A 235 -14.67 2.97 -10.18
N VAL A 236 -14.51 4.19 -10.66
CA VAL A 236 -14.20 5.37 -9.87
C VAL A 236 -15.24 6.45 -10.17
N PRO A 237 -15.69 7.20 -9.14
CA PRO A 237 -16.74 8.21 -9.30
C PRO A 237 -16.34 9.37 -10.19
#